data_4325b76390dbb451a692399ad669321d
#
_entry.id   4325b76390dbb451a692399ad669321d
#
_cell.length_a   1.000
_cell.length_b   1.000
_cell.length_c   1.000
_cell.angle_alpha   90.00
_cell.angle_beta   90.00
_cell.angle_gamma   90.00
#
_symmetry.space_group_name_H-M   'P 1'
#
loop_
_entity.id
_entity.type
_entity.pdbx_description
1 polymer ?
#
loop_
_entity_poly.entity_id
_entity_poly.type
_entity_poly.pdbx_seq_one_letter_code
_entity_poly.pdbx_strand_id
1 'polypeptide(L)'
;MSNFKTLRERLGMDHSECAQFLKLESSDQITIMENETKYIHQEQLEKLARLDAVVETAVISEVDTFSQLNEREVILIRFLNNETFALYEPNLFEELCSFIIHRNFIARTKKAIERIGGEVTVAFMDTEFYEAWLGVNDFDDSRELRVAWARQQARGLSK
;
A
#
# COMPACT_ATOMS: atom_id res chain seq x y z
N MET A 1 -11.06 23.94 -2.30
CA MET A 1 -10.66 22.67 -1.66
C MET A 1 -9.31 22.87 -1.01
N SER A 2 -9.14 22.53 0.26
CA SER A 2 -7.85 22.68 0.91
C SER A 2 -6.85 21.64 0.37
N ASN A 3 -5.58 22.03 0.25
CA ASN A 3 -4.52 21.10 -0.14
C ASN A 3 -4.42 19.92 0.83
N PHE A 4 -4.76 20.13 2.09
CA PHE A 4 -4.78 19.10 3.11
C PHE A 4 -5.79 17.97 2.78
N LYS A 5 -7.03 18.35 2.47
CA LYS A 5 -8.07 17.39 2.09
C LYS A 5 -7.67 16.60 0.84
N THR A 6 -7.16 17.30 -0.16
CA THR A 6 -6.71 16.66 -1.40
C THR A 6 -5.61 15.62 -1.15
N LEU A 7 -4.63 15.95 -0.33
CA LEU A 7 -3.55 15.03 0.02
C LEU A 7 -4.04 13.83 0.83
N ARG A 8 -4.91 14.07 1.82
CA ARG A 8 -5.49 12.98 2.60
C ARG A 8 -6.25 11.99 1.70
N GLU A 9 -7.09 12.50 0.82
CA GLU A 9 -7.88 11.69 -0.11
C GLU A 9 -6.99 10.94 -1.11
N ARG A 10 -5.96 11.60 -1.63
CA ARG A 10 -4.96 10.94 -2.50
C ARG A 10 -4.25 9.79 -1.80
N LEU A 11 -3.98 9.94 -0.51
CA LEU A 11 -3.35 8.89 0.31
C LEU A 11 -4.35 7.81 0.75
N GLY A 12 -5.63 7.98 0.45
CA GLY A 12 -6.67 6.99 0.74
C GLY A 12 -6.99 6.84 2.21
N MET A 13 -6.71 7.89 3.01
CA MET A 13 -7.01 7.88 4.44
C MET A 13 -8.37 8.49 4.74
N ASP A 14 -9.12 7.85 5.64
CA ASP A 14 -10.28 8.49 6.25
C ASP A 14 -9.81 9.47 7.35
N HIS A 15 -10.74 10.18 7.99
CA HIS A 15 -10.42 11.16 9.03
C HIS A 15 -9.72 10.53 10.23
N SER A 16 -10.19 9.36 10.66
CA SER A 16 -9.61 8.64 11.79
C SER A 16 -8.20 8.15 11.50
N GLU A 17 -7.99 7.55 10.34
CA GLU A 17 -6.68 7.07 9.87
C GLU A 17 -5.68 8.22 9.75
N CYS A 18 -6.11 9.36 9.22
CA CYS A 18 -5.28 10.54 9.08
C CYS A 18 -4.90 11.14 10.45
N ALA A 19 -5.88 11.22 11.36
CA ALA A 19 -5.63 11.70 12.72
C ALA A 19 -4.59 10.80 13.44
N GLN A 20 -4.72 9.50 13.29
CA GLN A 20 -3.78 8.53 13.86
C GLN A 20 -2.37 8.72 13.28
N PHE A 21 -2.27 8.84 11.97
CA PHE A 21 -0.98 9.06 11.28
C PHE A 21 -0.30 10.34 11.75
N LEU A 22 -1.07 11.42 11.88
CA LEU A 22 -0.56 12.72 12.32
C LEU A 22 -0.43 12.85 13.85
N LYS A 23 -0.80 11.80 14.59
CA LYS A 23 -0.77 11.76 16.06
C LYS A 23 -1.62 12.87 16.69
N LEU A 24 -2.80 13.09 16.13
CA LEU A 24 -3.78 14.03 16.64
C LEU A 24 -4.71 13.33 17.65
N GLU A 25 -5.33 14.12 18.51
CA GLU A 25 -6.19 13.61 19.59
C GLU A 25 -7.51 13.05 19.07
N SER A 26 -8.04 13.61 17.97
CA SER A 26 -9.31 13.17 17.41
C SER A 26 -9.42 13.43 15.91
N SER A 27 -10.36 12.70 15.26
CA SER A 27 -10.71 12.91 13.86
C SER A 27 -11.38 14.26 13.59
N ASP A 28 -11.98 14.87 14.62
CA ASP A 28 -12.60 16.20 14.51
C ASP A 28 -11.58 17.27 14.12
N GLN A 29 -10.33 17.12 14.58
CA GLN A 29 -9.23 18.03 14.20
C GLN A 29 -8.96 17.99 12.70
N ILE A 30 -9.11 16.83 12.06
CA ILE A 30 -8.99 16.71 10.59
C ILE A 30 -10.09 17.51 9.90
N THR A 31 -11.33 17.38 10.37
CA THR A 31 -12.46 18.14 9.83
C THR A 31 -12.23 19.65 9.92
N ILE A 32 -11.71 20.09 11.06
CA ILE A 32 -11.37 21.52 11.27
C ILE A 32 -10.27 21.97 10.29
N MET A 33 -9.22 21.17 10.15
CA MET A 33 -8.13 21.48 9.21
C MET A 33 -8.58 21.57 7.76
N GLU A 34 -9.55 20.77 7.36
CA GLU A 34 -10.08 20.78 5.99
C GLU A 34 -10.99 21.97 5.72
N ASN A 35 -11.73 22.43 6.73
CA ASN A 35 -12.72 23.49 6.59
C ASN A 35 -12.17 24.88 6.92
N GLU A 36 -11.15 24.98 7.75
CA GLU A 36 -10.59 26.25 8.24
C GLU A 36 -9.12 26.41 7.83
N THR A 37 -8.89 26.99 6.65
CA THR A 37 -7.56 27.14 6.07
C THR A 37 -6.54 27.86 6.98
N LYS A 38 -7.01 28.77 7.85
CA LYS A 38 -6.15 29.50 8.79
C LYS A 38 -5.54 28.64 9.90
N TYR A 39 -6.07 27.43 10.11
CA TYR A 39 -5.60 26.50 11.14
C TYR A 39 -4.81 25.30 10.58
N ILE A 40 -4.50 25.33 9.28
CA ILE A 40 -3.64 24.28 8.70
C ILE A 40 -2.23 24.49 9.25
N HIS A 41 -1.80 23.53 10.05
CA HIS A 41 -0.42 23.47 10.48
C HIS A 41 0.46 23.06 9.30
N GLN A 42 1.36 23.94 8.92
CA GLN A 42 2.27 23.71 7.79
C GLN A 42 3.04 22.38 7.94
N GLU A 43 3.40 22.03 9.17
CA GLU A 43 4.09 20.77 9.46
C GLU A 43 3.27 19.53 9.06
N GLN A 44 1.98 19.49 9.39
CA GLN A 44 1.11 18.37 9.01
C GLN A 44 0.92 18.29 7.49
N LEU A 45 0.73 19.43 6.85
CA LEU A 45 0.62 19.47 5.40
C LEU A 45 1.89 18.96 4.72
N GLU A 46 3.06 19.35 5.20
CA GLU A 46 4.35 18.88 4.69
C GLU A 46 4.55 17.38 4.91
N LYS A 47 4.10 16.84 6.05
CA LYS A 47 4.14 15.39 6.31
C LYS A 47 3.33 14.61 5.28
N LEU A 48 2.10 15.05 5.00
CA LEU A 48 1.25 14.40 3.99
C LEU A 48 1.85 14.53 2.59
N ALA A 49 2.39 15.69 2.25
CA ALA A 49 3.01 15.93 0.94
C ALA A 49 4.26 15.05 0.73
N ARG A 50 5.10 14.92 1.75
CA ARG A 50 6.27 14.03 1.70
C ARG A 50 5.86 12.57 1.54
N LEU A 51 4.84 12.14 2.28
CA LEU A 51 4.34 10.78 2.19
C LEU A 51 3.76 10.50 0.80
N ASP A 52 2.98 11.43 0.25
CA ASP A 52 2.45 11.31 -1.11
C ASP A 52 3.56 11.17 -2.15
N ALA A 53 4.64 11.94 -2.01
CA ALA A 53 5.82 11.85 -2.89
C ALA A 53 6.53 10.50 -2.77
N VAL A 54 6.64 9.96 -1.55
CA VAL A 54 7.22 8.63 -1.31
C VAL A 54 6.37 7.54 -1.97
N VAL A 55 5.06 7.60 -1.81
CA VAL A 55 4.13 6.65 -2.47
C VAL A 55 4.27 6.74 -3.99
N GLU A 56 4.29 7.93 -4.55
CA GLU A 56 4.42 8.15 -6.00
C GLU A 56 5.73 7.56 -6.54
N THR A 57 6.84 7.78 -5.84
CA THR A 57 8.14 7.22 -6.21
C THR A 57 8.11 5.69 -6.18
N ALA A 58 7.49 5.10 -5.17
CA ALA A 58 7.35 3.66 -5.06
C ALA A 58 6.49 3.08 -6.19
N VAL A 59 5.40 3.76 -6.56
CA VAL A 59 4.54 3.36 -7.69
C VAL A 59 5.33 3.38 -9.00
N ILE A 60 6.07 4.45 -9.27
CA ILE A 60 6.88 4.58 -10.48
C ILE A 60 7.90 3.44 -10.56
N SER A 61 8.54 3.11 -9.45
CA SER A 61 9.52 2.01 -9.38
C SER A 61 8.89 0.65 -9.71
N GLU A 62 7.70 0.37 -9.17
CA GLU A 62 6.99 -0.90 -9.46
C GLU A 62 6.53 -0.98 -10.92
N VAL A 63 6.01 0.11 -11.46
CA VAL A 63 5.59 0.18 -12.87
C VAL A 63 6.78 0.00 -13.81
N ASP A 64 7.91 0.60 -13.49
CA ASP A 64 9.16 0.44 -14.24
C ASP A 64 9.61 -1.02 -14.25
N THR A 65 9.60 -1.68 -13.08
CA THR A 65 9.92 -3.10 -12.96
C THR A 65 8.98 -3.95 -13.82
N PHE A 66 7.68 -3.69 -13.75
CA PHE A 66 6.68 -4.38 -14.57
C PHE A 66 6.94 -4.20 -16.06
N SER A 67 7.25 -2.98 -16.52
CA SER A 67 7.45 -2.68 -17.94
C SER A 67 8.67 -3.39 -18.53
N GLN A 68 9.62 -3.81 -17.69
CA GLN A 68 10.79 -4.58 -18.10
C GLN A 68 10.53 -6.10 -18.15
N LEU A 69 9.42 -6.55 -17.57
CA LEU A 69 9.02 -7.96 -17.61
C LEU A 69 8.13 -8.20 -18.84
N ASN A 70 8.27 -9.36 -19.47
CA ASN A 70 7.43 -9.78 -20.58
C ASN A 70 6.11 -10.43 -20.11
N GLU A 71 5.69 -10.16 -18.90
CA GLU A 71 4.47 -10.69 -18.31
C GLU A 71 3.36 -9.66 -18.32
N ARG A 72 2.15 -10.06 -18.70
CA ARG A 72 0.95 -9.21 -18.65
C ARG A 72 0.24 -9.33 -17.31
N GLU A 73 0.30 -10.50 -16.69
CA GLU A 73 -0.35 -10.78 -15.42
C GLU A 73 0.57 -10.47 -14.25
N VAL A 74 0.07 -9.66 -13.32
CA VAL A 74 0.80 -9.27 -12.11
C VAL A 74 -0.07 -9.57 -10.89
N ILE A 75 0.55 -10.13 -9.86
CA ILE A 75 -0.08 -10.28 -8.55
C ILE A 75 0.58 -9.29 -7.60
N LEU A 76 -0.25 -8.43 -7.01
CA LEU A 76 0.16 -7.51 -5.95
C LEU A 76 -0.39 -8.03 -4.63
N ILE A 77 0.45 -8.05 -3.61
CA ILE A 77 0.10 -8.61 -2.30
C ILE A 77 -0.19 -7.48 -1.32
N ARG A 78 -1.35 -7.53 -0.66
CA ARG A 78 -1.74 -6.63 0.42
C ARG A 78 -1.60 -7.32 1.77
N PHE A 79 -1.31 -6.51 2.77
CA PHE A 79 -1.22 -6.94 4.15
C PHE A 79 -2.41 -6.42 4.96
N LEU A 80 -2.87 -7.17 5.94
CA LEU A 80 -4.06 -6.85 6.74
C LEU A 80 -3.75 -5.98 7.97
N ASN A 81 -2.46 -5.87 8.33
CA ASN A 81 -2.03 -5.09 9.48
C ASN A 81 -0.55 -4.70 9.37
N ASN A 82 -0.11 -3.82 10.26
CA ASN A 82 1.27 -3.35 10.28
C ASN A 82 2.28 -4.44 10.63
N GLU A 83 1.91 -5.36 11.52
CA GLU A 83 2.79 -6.44 11.96
C GLU A 83 3.18 -7.35 10.77
N THR A 84 2.21 -7.81 10.01
CA THR A 84 2.42 -8.65 8.83
C THR A 84 3.19 -7.89 7.74
N PHE A 85 2.83 -6.62 7.51
CA PHE A 85 3.52 -5.78 6.54
C PHE A 85 4.99 -5.61 6.90
N ALA A 86 5.29 -5.27 8.14
CA ALA A 86 6.67 -5.11 8.62
C ALA A 86 7.48 -6.42 8.55
N LEU A 87 6.81 -7.55 8.80
CA LEU A 87 7.44 -8.87 8.75
C LEU A 87 7.94 -9.22 7.35
N TYR A 88 7.08 -9.06 6.33
CA TYR A 88 7.38 -9.52 4.98
C TYR A 88 8.06 -8.46 4.09
N GLU A 89 7.80 -7.20 4.33
CA GLU A 89 8.36 -6.08 3.55
C GLU A 89 8.94 -5.00 4.48
N PRO A 90 9.97 -5.32 5.27
CA PRO A 90 10.49 -4.40 6.28
C PRO A 90 11.02 -3.08 5.70
N ASN A 91 11.66 -3.12 4.53
CA ASN A 91 12.19 -1.91 3.90
C ASN A 91 11.07 -0.99 3.40
N LEU A 92 10.06 -1.58 2.77
CA LEU A 92 8.91 -0.83 2.28
C LEU A 92 8.06 -0.30 3.45
N PHE A 93 7.95 -1.07 4.53
CA PHE A 93 7.28 -0.62 5.76
C PHE A 93 7.98 0.61 6.35
N GLU A 94 9.31 0.63 6.34
CA GLU A 94 10.07 1.79 6.81
C GLU A 94 9.74 3.05 6.00
N GLU A 95 9.58 2.91 4.68
CA GLU A 95 9.27 4.03 3.79
C GLU A 95 7.80 4.48 3.89
N LEU A 96 6.85 3.55 3.90
CA LEU A 96 5.42 3.83 3.86
C LEU A 96 4.77 3.97 5.24
N CYS A 97 5.41 3.47 6.28
CA CYS A 97 5.04 3.61 7.70
C CYS A 97 3.74 2.90 8.14
N SER A 98 2.89 2.44 7.23
CA SER A 98 1.58 1.89 7.56
C SER A 98 1.04 0.99 6.46
N PHE A 99 0.35 -0.10 6.84
CA PHE A 99 -0.37 -0.95 5.88
C PHE A 99 -1.51 -0.18 5.18
N ILE A 100 -2.03 0.89 5.78
CA ILE A 100 -3.04 1.77 5.17
C ILE A 100 -2.45 2.52 3.98
N ILE A 101 -1.25 3.05 4.13
CA ILE A 101 -0.53 3.70 3.04
C ILE A 101 -0.09 2.68 1.99
N HIS A 102 0.31 1.49 2.42
CA HIS A 102 0.59 0.38 1.51
C HIS A 102 -0.64 0.02 0.66
N ARG A 103 -1.83 -0.01 1.27
CA ARG A 103 -3.10 -0.19 0.55
C ARG A 103 -3.25 0.83 -0.59
N ASN A 104 -2.94 2.08 -0.32
CA ASN A 104 -2.98 3.16 -1.32
C ASN A 104 -1.93 2.96 -2.41
N PHE A 105 -0.71 2.60 -2.02
CA PHE A 105 0.37 2.24 -2.95
C PHE A 105 -0.08 1.12 -3.91
N ILE A 106 -0.68 0.06 -3.39
CA ILE A 106 -1.18 -1.07 -4.19
C ILE A 106 -2.28 -0.59 -5.17
N ALA A 107 -3.23 0.22 -4.70
CA ALA A 107 -4.31 0.73 -5.55
C ALA A 107 -3.79 1.61 -6.70
N ARG A 108 -2.83 2.50 -6.41
CA ARG A 108 -2.19 3.35 -7.44
C ARG A 108 -1.38 2.53 -8.43
N THR A 109 -0.62 1.56 -7.93
CA THR A 109 0.21 0.66 -8.76
C THR A 109 -0.67 -0.15 -9.70
N LYS A 110 -1.77 -0.71 -9.19
CA LYS A 110 -2.75 -1.45 -10.00
C LYS A 110 -3.26 -0.60 -11.16
N LYS A 111 -3.73 0.61 -10.88
CA LYS A 111 -4.23 1.52 -11.93
C LYS A 111 -3.15 1.87 -12.96
N ALA A 112 -1.95 2.12 -12.50
CA ALA A 112 -0.85 2.49 -13.40
C ALA A 112 -0.43 1.33 -14.32
N ILE A 113 -0.37 0.11 -13.79
CA ILE A 113 -0.07 -1.09 -14.57
C ILE A 113 -1.19 -1.38 -15.58
N GLU A 114 -2.44 -1.27 -15.17
CA GLU A 114 -3.60 -1.49 -16.05
C GLU A 114 -3.62 -0.49 -17.22
N ARG A 115 -3.22 0.76 -16.99
CA ARG A 115 -3.13 1.78 -18.04
C ARG A 115 -2.13 1.46 -19.14
N ILE A 116 -1.10 0.68 -18.83
CA ILE A 116 -0.10 0.24 -19.81
C ILE A 116 -0.32 -1.19 -20.30
N GLY A 117 -1.52 -1.73 -20.08
CA GLY A 117 -1.98 -3.00 -20.62
C GLY A 117 -1.76 -4.22 -19.76
N GLY A 118 -1.34 -4.06 -18.51
CA GLY A 118 -1.20 -5.17 -17.57
C GLY A 118 -2.53 -5.61 -16.97
N GLU A 119 -2.58 -6.86 -16.51
CA GLU A 119 -3.70 -7.45 -15.79
C GLU A 119 -3.27 -7.67 -14.34
N VAL A 120 -3.93 -7.00 -13.40
CA VAL A 120 -3.51 -7.00 -12.00
C VAL A 120 -4.54 -7.73 -11.14
N THR A 121 -4.07 -8.72 -10.38
CA THR A 121 -4.82 -9.36 -9.30
C THR A 121 -4.22 -8.92 -7.97
N VAL A 122 -5.07 -8.48 -7.05
CA VAL A 122 -4.65 -8.14 -5.69
C VAL A 122 -5.00 -9.32 -4.77
N ALA A 123 -3.99 -9.83 -4.09
CA ALA A 123 -4.13 -10.93 -3.13
C ALA A 123 -3.84 -10.42 -1.72
N PHE A 124 -4.50 -11.00 -0.73
CA PHE A 124 -4.22 -10.72 0.68
C PHE A 124 -3.29 -11.78 1.24
N MET A 125 -2.27 -11.35 1.98
CA MET A 125 -1.38 -12.26 2.66
C MET A 125 -2.11 -12.97 3.81
N ASP A 126 -2.18 -14.30 3.73
CA ASP A 126 -2.60 -15.15 4.82
C ASP A 126 -1.34 -15.80 5.40
N THR A 127 -0.89 -15.28 6.53
CA THR A 127 0.37 -15.68 7.15
C THR A 127 0.37 -17.16 7.52
N GLU A 128 -0.71 -17.67 8.08
CA GLU A 128 -0.81 -19.07 8.52
C GLU A 128 -0.67 -20.02 7.35
N PHE A 129 -1.44 -19.81 6.28
CA PHE A 129 -1.39 -20.67 5.10
C PHE A 129 -0.07 -20.52 4.34
N TYR A 130 0.47 -19.32 4.26
CA TYR A 130 1.74 -19.09 3.58
C TYR A 130 2.90 -19.76 4.30
N GLU A 131 3.00 -19.61 5.62
CA GLU A 131 4.05 -20.25 6.42
C GLU A 131 3.96 -21.79 6.36
N ALA A 132 2.75 -22.32 6.37
CA ALA A 132 2.54 -23.77 6.20
C ALA A 132 3.00 -24.24 4.82
N TRP A 133 2.71 -23.47 3.77
CA TRP A 133 3.15 -23.78 2.41
C TRP A 133 4.67 -23.76 2.28
N LEU A 134 5.33 -22.78 2.89
CA LEU A 134 6.80 -22.73 2.93
C LEU A 134 7.37 -23.96 3.62
N GLY A 135 6.81 -24.35 4.77
CA GLY A 135 7.26 -25.50 5.55
C GLY A 135 7.13 -26.82 4.79
N VAL A 136 6.02 -27.03 4.11
CA VAL A 136 5.77 -28.26 3.31
C VAL A 136 6.76 -28.37 2.15
N ASN A 137 7.15 -27.25 1.56
CA ASN A 137 8.05 -27.22 0.39
C ASN A 137 9.53 -27.02 0.77
N ASP A 138 9.82 -26.85 2.05
CA ASP A 138 11.17 -26.55 2.57
C ASP A 138 11.78 -25.31 1.90
N PHE A 139 10.97 -24.25 1.79
CA PHE A 139 11.36 -22.97 1.21
C PHE A 139 11.61 -21.92 2.29
N ASP A 140 12.59 -21.05 2.04
CA ASP A 140 12.78 -19.81 2.78
C ASP A 140 11.98 -18.68 2.11
N ASP A 141 11.41 -17.77 2.92
CA ASP A 141 10.60 -16.66 2.40
C ASP A 141 11.38 -15.79 1.42
N SER A 142 10.70 -15.42 0.34
CA SER A 142 11.15 -14.40 -0.60
C SER A 142 9.94 -13.74 -1.27
N ARG A 143 10.16 -12.58 -1.88
CA ARG A 143 9.10 -11.88 -2.61
C ARG A 143 8.55 -12.74 -3.77
N GLU A 144 9.43 -13.42 -4.47
CA GLU A 144 9.07 -14.32 -5.59
C GLU A 144 8.21 -15.48 -5.11
N LEU A 145 8.53 -16.05 -3.95
CA LEU A 145 7.75 -17.15 -3.38
C LEU A 145 6.39 -16.68 -2.86
N ARG A 146 6.30 -15.48 -2.30
CA ARG A 146 5.00 -14.91 -1.91
C ARG A 146 4.07 -14.74 -3.13
N VAL A 147 4.62 -14.26 -4.24
CA VAL A 147 3.88 -14.13 -5.49
C VAL A 147 3.47 -15.49 -6.05
N ALA A 148 4.38 -16.47 -6.04
CA ALA A 148 4.09 -17.83 -6.49
C ALA A 148 2.98 -18.50 -5.66
N TRP A 149 3.03 -18.35 -4.34
CA TRP A 149 1.99 -18.83 -3.43
C TRP A 149 0.64 -18.16 -3.73
N ALA A 150 0.62 -16.84 -3.84
CA ALA A 150 -0.59 -16.08 -4.13
C ALA A 150 -1.21 -16.48 -5.48
N ARG A 151 -0.37 -16.74 -6.48
CA ARG A 151 -0.80 -17.21 -7.80
C ARG A 151 -1.46 -18.58 -7.72
N GLN A 152 -0.92 -19.49 -6.93
CA GLN A 152 -1.52 -20.81 -6.69
C GLN A 152 -2.89 -20.70 -5.99
N GLN A 153 -3.01 -19.82 -5.00
CA GLN A 153 -4.28 -19.58 -4.31
C GLN A 153 -5.34 -19.05 -5.26
N ALA A 154 -5.01 -18.09 -6.09
CA ALA A 154 -5.92 -17.53 -7.08
C ALA A 154 -6.40 -18.58 -8.08
N ARG A 155 -5.51 -19.46 -8.57
CA ARG A 155 -5.85 -20.56 -9.47
C ARG A 155 -6.70 -21.64 -8.79
N GLY A 156 -6.43 -21.93 -7.51
CA GLY A 156 -7.20 -22.88 -6.72
C GLY A 156 -8.66 -22.43 -6.54
N LEU A 157 -8.89 -21.12 -6.38
CA LEU A 157 -10.23 -20.54 -6.26
C LEU A 157 -11.00 -20.51 -7.59
N SER A 158 -10.31 -20.64 -8.71
CA SER A 158 -10.90 -20.61 -10.06
C SER A 158 -11.41 -21.98 -10.54
N LYS A 159 -11.27 -23.01 -9.72
CA LYS A 159 -11.76 -24.37 -10.03
C LYS A 159 -13.15 -24.58 -9.40
#